data_cd41f70f7ef707577c9138bec9c54b03
#
_entry.id   cd41f70f7ef707577c9138bec9c54b03
#
_cell.length_a   1.000
_cell.length_b   1.000
_cell.length_c   1.000
_cell.angle_alpha   90.00
_cell.angle_beta   90.00
_cell.angle_gamma   90.00
#
_symmetry.space_group_name_H-M   'P 1'
#
loop_
_entity.id
_entity.type
_entity.pdbx_description
1 polymer ?
#
loop_
_entity_poly.entity_id
_entity_poly.type
_entity_poly.pdbx_seq_one_letter_code
_entity_poly.pdbx_strand_id
1 'polypeptide(L)'
;MKIRDLDFSQSPLNAEHEALGLPPVEDFVTHPANHPVLRAAMWFAVLTLAGLLLFLAWRLFFGDNGGHSGLEIIEDTLSSPTFWSAVAVGFFAQVIDGALGMAYGITATTFLLSAGASPAAASASVHIAEVFTTGLSGISHVKLGNVNKSLFLRLLLPGIIGAVLGAV
;
A
#
# COMPACT_ATOMS: atom_id res chain seq x y z
N MET A 1 6.36 15.91 -13.25
CA MET A 1 5.58 16.06 -14.50
C MET A 1 4.13 16.29 -14.12
N LYS A 2 3.48 17.36 -14.62
CA LYS A 2 2.07 17.64 -14.33
C LYS A 2 1.22 16.86 -15.32
N ILE A 3 0.28 16.05 -14.82
CA ILE A 3 -0.63 15.28 -15.68
C ILE A 3 -1.71 16.24 -16.17
N ARG A 4 -2.17 16.06 -17.39
CA ARG A 4 -3.18 16.93 -18.00
C ARG A 4 -4.50 16.79 -17.26
N ASP A 5 -5.03 17.92 -16.80
CA ASP A 5 -6.38 18.00 -16.26
C ASP A 5 -7.40 17.90 -17.42
N LEU A 6 -8.58 17.37 -17.14
CA LEU A 6 -9.64 17.20 -18.14
C LEU A 6 -10.65 18.32 -17.99
N ASP A 7 -11.02 18.94 -19.12
CA ASP A 7 -12.05 19.97 -19.22
C ASP A 7 -13.27 19.39 -19.94
N PHE A 8 -14.38 19.32 -19.25
CA PHE A 8 -15.66 18.82 -19.74
C PHE A 8 -16.71 19.92 -19.92
N SER A 9 -16.34 21.20 -19.84
CA SER A 9 -17.27 22.33 -19.96
C SER A 9 -18.10 22.31 -21.27
N GLN A 10 -17.57 21.71 -22.34
CA GLN A 10 -18.22 21.55 -23.61
C GLN A 10 -18.68 20.12 -23.90
N SER A 11 -18.80 19.28 -22.87
CA SER A 11 -19.23 17.91 -23.05
C SER A 11 -20.70 17.83 -23.50
N PRO A 12 -21.05 17.05 -24.53
CA PRO A 12 -22.45 16.82 -24.91
C PRO A 12 -23.28 16.18 -23.80
N LEU A 13 -22.65 15.53 -22.82
CA LEU A 13 -23.31 14.95 -21.65
C LEU A 13 -23.97 15.99 -20.75
N ASN A 14 -23.52 17.25 -20.79
CA ASN A 14 -24.17 18.32 -20.00
C ASN A 14 -25.59 18.59 -20.47
N ALA A 15 -25.84 18.58 -21.77
CA ALA A 15 -27.19 18.73 -22.32
C ALA A 15 -28.10 17.54 -21.99
N GLU A 16 -27.56 16.34 -21.98
CA GLU A 16 -28.29 15.13 -21.59
C GLU A 16 -28.62 15.13 -20.08
N HIS A 17 -27.68 15.55 -19.23
CA HIS A 17 -27.90 15.70 -17.78
C HIS A 17 -28.98 16.74 -17.50
N GLU A 18 -28.96 17.89 -18.19
CA GLU A 18 -29.97 18.92 -18.03
C GLU A 18 -31.38 18.41 -18.42
N ALA A 19 -31.48 17.66 -19.55
CA ALA A 19 -32.72 17.06 -19.96
C ALA A 19 -33.29 16.03 -19.01
N LEU A 20 -32.46 15.36 -18.22
CA LEU A 20 -32.80 14.37 -17.20
C LEU A 20 -32.97 14.97 -15.80
N GLY A 21 -32.80 16.28 -15.61
CA GLY A 21 -32.80 16.93 -14.30
C GLY A 21 -31.67 16.51 -13.37
N LEU A 22 -30.57 15.98 -13.93
CA LEU A 22 -29.38 15.59 -13.20
C LEU A 22 -28.45 16.80 -13.01
N PRO A 23 -27.61 16.79 -11.96
CA PRO A 23 -26.60 17.83 -11.81
C PRO A 23 -25.63 17.82 -13.02
N PRO A 24 -25.09 18.99 -13.42
CA PRO A 24 -24.14 19.06 -14.52
C PRO A 24 -22.90 18.22 -14.22
N VAL A 25 -22.27 17.71 -15.28
CA VAL A 25 -20.96 17.05 -15.19
C VAL A 25 -19.96 18.08 -14.64
N GLU A 26 -19.05 17.66 -13.78
CA GLU A 26 -17.98 18.55 -13.29
C GLU A 26 -17.23 19.15 -14.49
N ASP A 27 -17.26 20.49 -14.62
CA ASP A 27 -16.67 21.21 -15.76
C ASP A 27 -15.17 21.01 -15.88
N PHE A 28 -14.50 20.82 -14.76
CA PHE A 28 -13.06 20.67 -14.70
C PHE A 28 -12.64 19.62 -13.67
N VAL A 29 -12.02 18.54 -14.13
CA VAL A 29 -11.51 17.47 -13.28
C VAL A 29 -10.00 17.58 -13.14
N THR A 30 -9.54 18.01 -11.96
CA THR A 30 -8.12 18.02 -11.63
C THR A 30 -7.64 16.61 -11.37
N HIS A 31 -6.61 16.17 -12.09
CA HIS A 31 -6.03 14.85 -11.86
C HIS A 31 -5.55 14.71 -10.39
N PRO A 32 -5.90 13.62 -9.68
CA PRO A 32 -5.57 13.45 -8.26
C PRO A 32 -4.11 13.70 -7.93
N ALA A 33 -3.18 13.28 -8.79
CA ALA A 33 -1.75 13.50 -8.59
C ALA A 33 -1.32 14.99 -8.61
N ASN A 34 -2.15 15.88 -9.14
CA ASN A 34 -1.89 17.34 -9.14
C ASN A 34 -2.38 18.01 -7.85
N HIS A 35 -3.24 17.35 -7.07
CA HIS A 35 -3.76 17.90 -5.83
C HIS A 35 -2.67 17.94 -4.75
N PRO A 36 -2.45 19.09 -4.06
CA PRO A 36 -1.33 19.25 -3.13
C PRO A 36 -1.36 18.22 -1.97
N VAL A 37 -2.54 17.93 -1.41
CA VAL A 37 -2.68 16.97 -0.30
C VAL A 37 -2.37 15.54 -0.77
N LEU A 38 -2.88 15.12 -1.93
CA LEU A 38 -2.62 13.78 -2.46
C LEU A 38 -1.15 13.63 -2.90
N ARG A 39 -0.54 14.70 -3.42
CA ARG A 39 0.90 14.73 -3.67
C ARG A 39 1.71 14.60 -2.39
N ALA A 40 1.33 15.32 -1.34
CA ALA A 40 2.00 15.21 -0.04
C ALA A 40 1.86 13.80 0.53
N ALA A 41 0.65 13.20 0.48
CA ALA A 41 0.42 11.82 0.91
C ALA A 41 1.26 10.81 0.11
N MET A 42 1.36 10.98 -1.21
CA MET A 42 2.21 10.15 -2.06
C MET A 42 3.69 10.27 -1.70
N TRP A 43 4.20 11.49 -1.49
CA TRP A 43 5.58 11.69 -1.06
C TRP A 43 5.84 11.16 0.34
N PHE A 44 4.89 11.33 1.25
CA PHE A 44 4.96 10.73 2.59
C PHE A 44 5.06 9.21 2.50
N ALA A 45 4.23 8.56 1.67
CA ALA A 45 4.31 7.12 1.45
C ALA A 45 5.68 6.70 0.89
N VAL A 46 6.21 7.40 -0.12
CA VAL A 46 7.54 7.14 -0.69
C VAL A 46 8.64 7.26 0.36
N LEU A 47 8.62 8.33 1.15
CA LEU A 47 9.62 8.56 2.20
C LEU A 47 9.53 7.51 3.32
N THR A 48 8.31 7.12 3.71
CA THR A 48 8.10 6.06 4.71
C THR A 48 8.63 4.73 4.21
N LEU A 49 8.32 4.35 2.96
CA LEU A 49 8.83 3.12 2.35
C LEU A 49 10.36 3.13 2.24
N ALA A 50 10.93 4.23 1.77
CA ALA A 50 12.39 4.38 1.68
C ALA A 50 13.05 4.34 3.06
N GLY A 51 12.47 5.03 4.06
CA GLY A 51 12.96 5.02 5.43
C GLY A 51 12.92 3.63 6.06
N LEU A 52 11.84 2.88 5.83
CA LEU A 52 11.71 1.51 6.32
C LEU A 52 12.74 0.58 5.65
N LEU A 53 12.95 0.69 4.33
CA LEU A 53 13.97 -0.08 3.62
C LEU A 53 15.37 0.23 4.14
N LEU A 54 15.69 1.51 4.33
CA LEU A 54 16.98 1.93 4.88
C LEU A 54 17.18 1.43 6.32
N PHE A 55 16.14 1.50 7.14
CA PHE A 55 16.17 0.97 8.50
C PHE A 55 16.40 -0.55 8.53
N LEU A 56 15.70 -1.31 7.68
CA LEU A 56 15.88 -2.76 7.59
C LEU A 56 17.29 -3.12 7.08
N ALA A 57 17.79 -2.40 6.07
CA ALA A 57 19.14 -2.58 5.57
C ALA A 57 20.19 -2.24 6.66
N TRP A 58 20.01 -1.10 7.34
CA TRP A 58 20.90 -0.74 8.45
C TRP A 58 20.85 -1.79 9.57
N ARG A 59 19.67 -2.27 9.95
CA ARG A 59 19.49 -3.31 10.97
C ARG A 59 20.17 -4.62 10.58
N LEU A 60 20.10 -5.00 9.31
CA LEU A 60 20.71 -6.22 8.79
C LEU A 60 22.25 -6.15 8.79
N PHE A 61 22.83 -5.01 8.34
CA PHE A 61 24.29 -4.90 8.17
C PHE A 61 25.03 -4.36 9.41
N PHE A 62 24.36 -3.59 10.25
CA PHE A 62 24.98 -2.91 11.39
C PHE A 62 24.33 -3.22 12.74
N GLY A 63 23.20 -3.96 12.74
CA GLY A 63 22.54 -4.38 13.97
C GLY A 63 23.25 -5.54 14.65
N ASP A 64 22.87 -5.81 15.89
CA ASP A 64 23.31 -7.02 16.59
C ASP A 64 22.55 -8.23 16.03
N ASN A 65 23.26 -9.03 15.27
CA ASN A 65 22.75 -10.23 14.61
C ASN A 65 23.32 -11.53 15.26
N GLY A 66 23.68 -11.48 16.53
CA GLY A 66 24.18 -12.65 17.21
C GLY A 66 25.55 -13.14 16.71
N GLY A 67 26.36 -12.24 16.17
CA GLY A 67 27.69 -12.53 15.63
C GLY A 67 27.71 -12.93 14.13
N HIS A 68 26.56 -13.02 13.47
CA HIS A 68 26.48 -13.28 12.02
C HIS A 68 26.56 -11.98 11.23
N SER A 69 27.25 -12.02 10.09
CA SER A 69 27.26 -10.91 9.15
C SER A 69 25.94 -10.84 8.37
N GLY A 70 25.54 -9.64 7.92
CA GLY A 70 24.32 -9.50 7.12
C GLY A 70 24.36 -10.30 5.82
N LEU A 71 25.55 -10.53 5.24
CA LEU A 71 25.71 -11.36 4.03
C LEU A 71 25.48 -12.84 4.34
N GLU A 72 25.99 -13.36 5.45
CA GLU A 72 25.75 -14.74 5.89
C GLU A 72 24.26 -14.99 6.12
N ILE A 73 23.53 -14.02 6.75
CA ILE A 73 22.09 -14.13 6.95
C ILE A 73 21.35 -14.18 5.61
N ILE A 74 21.76 -13.37 4.63
CA ILE A 74 21.16 -13.37 3.28
C ILE A 74 21.42 -14.72 2.60
N GLU A 75 22.65 -15.22 2.62
CA GLU A 75 23.02 -16.49 1.98
C GLU A 75 22.27 -17.67 2.59
N ASP A 76 22.22 -17.76 3.93
CA ASP A 76 21.48 -18.79 4.64
C ASP A 76 19.98 -18.73 4.34
N THR A 77 19.40 -17.52 4.34
CA THR A 77 18.00 -17.30 4.01
C THR A 77 17.67 -17.74 2.59
N LEU A 78 18.47 -17.32 1.60
CA LEU A 78 18.23 -17.64 0.19
C LEU A 78 18.45 -19.14 -0.12
N SER A 79 19.29 -19.83 0.65
CA SER A 79 19.49 -21.27 0.53
C SER A 79 18.42 -22.11 1.23
N SER A 80 17.60 -21.49 2.08
CA SER A 80 16.55 -22.16 2.86
C SER A 80 15.31 -22.53 2.02
N PRO A 81 14.90 -23.81 1.94
CA PRO A 81 13.65 -24.21 1.29
C PRO A 81 12.41 -23.57 1.95
N THR A 82 12.47 -23.31 3.25
CA THR A 82 11.39 -22.66 4.00
C THR A 82 11.17 -21.23 3.53
N PHE A 83 12.25 -20.50 3.23
CA PHE A 83 12.16 -19.18 2.64
C PHE A 83 11.40 -19.19 1.30
N TRP A 84 11.77 -20.07 0.39
CA TRP A 84 11.12 -20.15 -0.92
C TRP A 84 9.66 -20.62 -0.84
N SER A 85 9.33 -21.49 0.11
CA SER A 85 7.94 -21.84 0.36
C SER A 85 7.13 -20.65 0.88
N ALA A 86 7.71 -19.83 1.77
CA ALA A 86 7.08 -18.61 2.25
C ALA A 86 6.90 -17.58 1.12
N VAL A 87 7.89 -17.44 0.23
CA VAL A 87 7.78 -16.58 -0.97
C VAL A 87 6.64 -17.05 -1.88
N ALA A 88 6.53 -18.33 -2.15
CA ALA A 88 5.46 -18.89 -2.97
C ALA A 88 4.08 -18.64 -2.36
N VAL A 89 3.92 -18.92 -1.07
CA VAL A 89 2.65 -18.66 -0.35
C VAL A 89 2.30 -17.18 -0.34
N GLY A 90 3.28 -16.30 -0.06
CA GLY A 90 3.08 -14.86 -0.10
C GLY A 90 2.66 -14.36 -1.48
N PHE A 91 3.25 -14.92 -2.54
CA PHE A 91 2.86 -14.61 -3.92
C PHE A 91 1.41 -15.01 -4.21
N PHE A 92 1.02 -16.25 -3.89
CA PHE A 92 -0.37 -16.69 -4.07
C PHE A 92 -1.36 -15.92 -3.21
N ALA A 93 -1.01 -15.63 -1.95
CA ALA A 93 -1.84 -14.80 -1.08
C ALA A 93 -2.06 -13.40 -1.67
N GLN A 94 -1.01 -12.80 -2.25
CA GLN A 94 -1.11 -11.50 -2.91
C GLN A 94 -1.95 -11.54 -4.20
N VAL A 95 -1.88 -12.63 -4.97
CA VAL A 95 -2.75 -12.82 -6.15
C VAL A 95 -4.21 -12.92 -5.74
N ILE A 96 -4.51 -13.67 -4.69
CA ILE A 96 -5.87 -13.79 -4.15
C ILE A 96 -6.36 -12.44 -3.63
N ASP A 97 -5.53 -11.73 -2.87
CA ASP A 97 -5.86 -10.40 -2.35
C ASP A 97 -6.14 -9.39 -3.47
N GLY A 98 -5.29 -9.37 -4.49
CA GLY A 98 -5.47 -8.51 -5.66
C GLY A 98 -6.74 -8.83 -6.47
N ALA A 99 -7.17 -10.09 -6.49
CA ALA A 99 -8.37 -10.53 -7.20
C ALA A 99 -9.67 -10.30 -6.40
N LEU A 100 -9.63 -10.52 -5.09
CA LEU A 100 -10.80 -10.46 -4.20
C LEU A 100 -10.85 -9.19 -3.35
N GLY A 101 -9.74 -8.45 -3.25
CA GLY A 101 -9.63 -7.25 -2.44
C GLY A 101 -9.56 -7.50 -0.93
N MET A 102 -9.24 -8.73 -0.52
CA MET A 102 -9.10 -9.11 0.88
C MET A 102 -8.35 -10.45 1.04
N ALA A 103 -7.93 -10.74 2.26
CA ALA A 103 -7.42 -12.02 2.72
C ALA A 103 -5.89 -12.23 2.71
N TYR A 104 -5.07 -11.27 2.25
CA TYR A 104 -3.61 -11.41 2.35
C TYR A 104 -3.15 -11.62 3.79
N GLY A 105 -3.56 -10.73 4.71
CA GLY A 105 -3.15 -10.78 6.12
C GLY A 105 -3.51 -12.10 6.79
N ILE A 106 -4.74 -12.59 6.61
CA ILE A 106 -5.20 -13.85 7.21
C ILE A 106 -4.43 -15.04 6.64
N THR A 107 -4.29 -15.11 5.31
CA THR A 107 -3.63 -16.22 4.62
C THR A 107 -2.15 -16.28 4.99
N ALA A 108 -1.44 -15.16 4.91
CA ALA A 108 -0.02 -15.09 5.22
C ALA A 108 0.25 -15.36 6.71
N THR A 109 -0.54 -14.79 7.62
CA THR A 109 -0.40 -15.05 9.06
C THR A 109 -0.65 -16.52 9.40
N THR A 110 -1.71 -17.13 8.87
CA THR A 110 -2.03 -18.54 9.09
C THR A 110 -0.91 -19.44 8.62
N PHE A 111 -0.36 -19.16 7.43
CA PHE A 111 0.78 -19.92 6.92
C PHE A 111 2.00 -19.80 7.81
N LEU A 112 2.40 -18.58 8.22
CA LEU A 112 3.56 -18.37 9.07
C LEU A 112 3.42 -19.05 10.44
N LEU A 113 2.22 -18.99 11.04
CA LEU A 113 1.93 -19.72 12.28
C LEU A 113 2.01 -21.22 12.09
N SER A 114 1.49 -21.76 10.99
CA SER A 114 1.55 -23.18 10.66
C SER A 114 2.98 -23.66 10.38
N ALA A 115 3.84 -22.76 9.89
CA ALA A 115 5.27 -22.99 9.69
C ALA A 115 6.10 -22.87 10.98
N GLY A 116 5.45 -22.59 12.13
CA GLY A 116 6.12 -22.53 13.44
C GLY A 116 6.62 -21.13 13.85
N ALA A 117 6.27 -20.07 13.10
CA ALA A 117 6.59 -18.72 13.53
C ALA A 117 5.81 -18.34 14.81
N SER A 118 6.44 -17.56 15.68
CA SER A 118 5.70 -17.01 16.84
C SER A 118 4.61 -16.03 16.37
N PRO A 119 3.48 -15.88 17.10
CA PRO A 119 2.42 -14.95 16.74
C PRO A 119 2.92 -13.51 16.51
N ALA A 120 3.84 -13.05 17.37
CA ALA A 120 4.44 -11.73 17.25
C ALA A 120 5.27 -11.58 15.95
N ALA A 121 6.09 -12.60 15.63
CA ALA A 121 6.90 -12.58 14.41
C ALA A 121 6.02 -12.66 13.15
N ALA A 122 5.01 -13.53 13.14
CA ALA A 122 4.06 -13.65 12.03
C ALA A 122 3.33 -12.32 11.78
N SER A 123 2.75 -11.71 12.83
CA SER A 123 2.06 -10.43 12.75
C SER A 123 3.00 -9.31 12.26
N ALA A 124 4.19 -9.18 12.84
CA ALA A 124 5.15 -8.16 12.44
C ALA A 124 5.56 -8.29 10.96
N SER A 125 5.84 -9.52 10.51
CA SER A 125 6.24 -9.79 9.11
C SER A 125 5.13 -9.43 8.12
N VAL A 126 3.90 -9.81 8.42
CA VAL A 126 2.74 -9.50 7.58
C VAL A 126 2.50 -8.00 7.51
N HIS A 127 2.49 -7.29 8.65
CA HIS A 127 2.29 -5.83 8.65
C HIS A 127 3.41 -5.07 7.93
N ILE A 128 4.66 -5.50 8.05
CA ILE A 128 5.76 -4.91 7.26
C ILE A 128 5.50 -5.11 5.77
N ALA A 129 5.14 -6.31 5.33
CA ALA A 129 4.82 -6.58 3.93
C ALA A 129 3.63 -5.73 3.45
N GLU A 130 2.57 -5.61 4.25
CA GLU A 130 1.39 -4.79 3.93
C GLU A 130 1.72 -3.31 3.80
N VAL A 131 2.63 -2.75 4.60
CA VAL A 131 3.08 -1.36 4.44
C VAL A 131 3.68 -1.14 3.04
N PHE A 132 4.49 -2.08 2.54
CA PHE A 132 5.05 -1.98 1.19
C PHE A 132 3.99 -2.14 0.11
N THR A 133 3.18 -3.17 0.17
CA THR A 133 2.18 -3.47 -0.87
C THR A 133 1.10 -2.39 -0.95
N THR A 134 0.53 -1.98 0.18
CA THR A 134 -0.49 -0.92 0.23
C THR A 134 0.10 0.45 -0.09
N GLY A 135 1.33 0.74 0.32
CA GLY A 135 2.03 1.98 -0.02
C GLY A 135 2.24 2.11 -1.53
N LEU A 136 2.75 1.08 -2.19
CA LEU A 136 2.93 1.05 -3.65
C LEU A 136 1.60 1.09 -4.40
N SER A 137 0.58 0.38 -3.91
CA SER A 137 -0.77 0.42 -4.45
C SER A 137 -1.37 1.82 -4.37
N GLY A 138 -1.28 2.48 -3.21
CA GLY A 138 -1.76 3.85 -3.01
C GLY A 138 -1.10 4.85 -3.96
N ILE A 139 0.23 4.79 -4.12
CA ILE A 139 0.98 5.62 -5.07
C ILE A 139 0.49 5.39 -6.49
N SER A 140 0.27 4.12 -6.88
CA SER A 140 -0.20 3.74 -8.20
C SER A 140 -1.60 4.29 -8.48
N HIS A 141 -2.54 4.14 -7.54
CA HIS A 141 -3.91 4.65 -7.66
C HIS A 141 -3.96 6.17 -7.79
N VAL A 142 -3.12 6.92 -7.04
CA VAL A 142 -3.01 8.37 -7.20
C VAL A 142 -2.51 8.73 -8.60
N LYS A 143 -1.49 8.02 -9.11
CA LYS A 143 -0.93 8.26 -10.45
C LYS A 143 -1.90 7.91 -11.57
N LEU A 144 -2.71 6.86 -11.40
CA LEU A 144 -3.71 6.42 -12.36
C LEU A 144 -5.02 7.25 -12.32
N GLY A 145 -5.16 8.15 -11.36
CA GLY A 145 -6.36 8.97 -11.23
C GLY A 145 -7.54 8.28 -10.55
N ASN A 146 -7.34 7.11 -9.95
CA ASN A 146 -8.41 6.29 -9.34
C ASN A 146 -8.76 6.70 -7.89
N VAL A 147 -8.28 7.85 -7.42
CA VAL A 147 -8.53 8.30 -6.04
C VAL A 147 -9.60 9.38 -6.01
N ASN A 148 -10.72 9.10 -5.33
CA ASN A 148 -11.69 10.12 -4.99
C ASN A 148 -11.17 10.95 -3.81
N LYS A 149 -10.78 12.19 -4.09
CA LYS A 149 -10.20 13.13 -3.12
C LYS A 149 -11.11 13.37 -1.91
N SER A 150 -12.40 13.59 -2.14
CA SER A 150 -13.34 13.91 -1.06
C SER A 150 -13.48 12.73 -0.10
N LEU A 151 -13.61 11.52 -0.65
CA LEU A 151 -13.67 10.29 0.13
C LEU A 151 -12.38 10.04 0.90
N PHE A 152 -11.22 10.20 0.23
CA PHE A 152 -9.92 10.05 0.87
C PHE A 152 -9.75 10.96 2.09
N LEU A 153 -10.07 12.27 1.95
CA LEU A 153 -9.93 13.22 3.04
C LEU A 153 -10.90 12.96 4.20
N ARG A 154 -12.12 12.49 3.91
CA ARG A 154 -13.11 12.13 4.94
C ARG A 154 -12.72 10.89 5.73
N LEU A 155 -12.06 9.92 5.09
CA LEU A 155 -11.65 8.66 5.72
C LEU A 155 -10.28 8.75 6.40
N LEU A 156 -9.44 9.71 6.02
CA LEU A 156 -8.08 9.82 6.53
C LEU A 156 -8.02 9.99 8.05
N LEU A 157 -8.77 10.95 8.61
CA LEU A 157 -8.75 11.22 10.06
C LEU A 157 -9.32 10.05 10.88
N PRO A 158 -10.55 9.54 10.62
CA PRO A 158 -11.07 8.40 11.37
C PRO A 158 -10.21 7.14 11.17
N GLY A 159 -9.61 6.95 10.00
CA GLY A 159 -8.68 5.85 9.72
C GLY A 159 -7.43 5.92 10.59
N ILE A 160 -6.79 7.09 10.70
CA ILE A 160 -5.61 7.28 11.56
C ILE A 160 -5.97 7.05 13.03
N ILE A 161 -7.08 7.65 13.50
CA ILE A 161 -7.53 7.50 14.89
C ILE A 161 -7.83 6.03 15.20
N GLY A 162 -8.56 5.34 14.31
CA GLY A 162 -8.88 3.92 14.48
C GLY A 162 -7.65 3.02 14.49
N ALA A 163 -6.66 3.31 13.63
CA ALA A 163 -5.41 2.56 13.61
C ALA A 163 -4.60 2.72 14.90
N VAL A 164 -4.51 3.95 15.43
CA VAL A 164 -3.81 4.22 16.70
C VAL A 164 -4.52 3.54 17.87
N LEU A 165 -5.87 3.69 17.96
CA LEU A 165 -6.64 3.08 19.05
C LEU A 165 -6.67 1.55 18.99
N GLY A 166 -6.60 0.97 17.79
CA GLY A 166 -6.55 -0.48 17.61
C GLY A 166 -5.17 -1.11 17.85
N ALA A 167 -4.12 -0.30 17.91
CA ALA A 167 -2.74 -0.74 18.19
C ALA A 167 -2.37 -0.69 19.69
N VAL A 168 -3.21 -0.09 20.54
CA VAL A 168 -3.05 0.04 22.00
C VAL A 168 -3.89 -1.00 22.72
#